data_5c015de6e307e8df588a36027f8aeecc
#
_entry.id   5c015de6e307e8df588a36027f8aeecc
#
_cell.length_a   1.000
_cell.length_b   1.000
_cell.length_c   1.000
_cell.angle_alpha   90.00
_cell.angle_beta   90.00
_cell.angle_gamma   90.00
#
_symmetry.space_group_name_H-M   'P 1'
#
loop_
_entity.id
_entity.type
_entity.pdbx_description
1 polymer ?
#
loop_
_entity_poly.entity_id
_entity_poly.type
_entity_poly.pdbx_seq_one_letter_code
_entity_poly.pdbx_strand_id
1 'polypeptide(L)'
;MPRKIESLFLAGPAGRLEALLEEPDQAAVGIALVCHPHPQHGGTMHNKVVFRVAKGLRRSGHVVMRFNYRGVNLSEGAYAHGEGELDDARVALDVLLSRYPALPLTLAGFSFGSRIALRMGCAPGGLAPRRVIAVGFPTVYKDRAFLDNCGVPRVFIQSTRDQYGPVEELQPLVDALPEPKQLIWIDAQDHFFAGALEQLEESVIRLG
;
A
#
# COMPACT_ATOMS: atom_id res chain seq x y z
N MET A 1 24.04 7.32 -9.37
CA MET A 1 23.74 6.37 -10.47
C MET A 1 22.34 6.66 -11.00
N PRO A 2 22.05 6.39 -12.29
CA PRO A 2 20.68 6.55 -12.78
C PRO A 2 19.74 5.62 -12.02
N ARG A 3 18.54 6.12 -11.73
CA ARG A 3 17.48 5.37 -11.05
C ARG A 3 17.17 4.09 -11.81
N LYS A 4 17.26 2.93 -11.16
CA LYS A 4 16.98 1.64 -11.79
C LYS A 4 15.49 1.34 -11.64
N ILE A 5 14.75 1.44 -12.74
CA ILE A 5 13.33 1.11 -12.84
C ILE A 5 13.19 0.00 -13.87
N GLU A 6 12.56 -1.10 -13.47
CA GLU A 6 12.22 -2.21 -14.35
C GLU A 6 10.70 -2.22 -14.57
N SER A 7 10.27 -2.17 -15.82
CA SER A 7 8.88 -2.44 -16.22
C SER A 7 8.74 -3.92 -16.52
N LEU A 8 7.72 -4.56 -15.96
CA LEU A 8 7.51 -6.00 -16.12
C LEU A 8 6.02 -6.35 -16.16
N PHE A 9 5.73 -7.55 -16.65
CA PHE A 9 4.41 -8.15 -16.55
C PHE A 9 4.47 -9.38 -15.66
N LEU A 10 3.51 -9.49 -14.75
CA LEU A 10 3.35 -10.62 -13.85
C LEU A 10 2.25 -11.54 -14.39
N ALA A 11 2.37 -12.84 -14.19
CA ALA A 11 1.32 -13.81 -14.55
C ALA A 11 0.25 -13.82 -13.44
N GLY A 12 -0.76 -12.98 -13.57
CA GLY A 12 -1.87 -12.88 -12.62
C GLY A 12 -2.98 -13.90 -12.88
N PRO A 13 -3.91 -14.09 -11.91
CA PRO A 13 -4.99 -15.08 -12.02
C PRO A 13 -6.03 -14.76 -13.12
N ALA A 14 -6.16 -13.49 -13.51
CA ALA A 14 -7.09 -13.03 -14.54
C ALA A 14 -6.38 -12.58 -15.83
N GLY A 15 -5.12 -12.96 -16.02
CA GLY A 15 -4.26 -12.52 -17.10
C GLY A 15 -3.04 -11.76 -16.58
N ARG A 16 -2.27 -11.16 -17.50
CA ARG A 16 -1.05 -10.42 -17.10
C ARG A 16 -1.38 -9.18 -16.28
N LEU A 17 -0.50 -8.85 -15.34
CA LEU A 17 -0.54 -7.62 -14.54
C LEU A 17 0.68 -6.75 -14.85
N GLU A 18 0.45 -5.48 -15.15
CA GLU A 18 1.49 -4.49 -15.36
C GLU A 18 2.12 -4.08 -14.02
N ALA A 19 3.45 -4.05 -13.93
CA ALA A 19 4.17 -3.70 -12.72
C ALA A 19 5.43 -2.89 -12.99
N LEU A 20 5.86 -2.13 -11.99
CA LEU A 20 7.12 -1.39 -11.92
C LEU A 20 7.89 -1.83 -10.68
N LEU A 21 9.15 -2.21 -10.85
CA LEU A 21 10.09 -2.47 -9.77
C LEU A 21 11.13 -1.35 -9.73
N GLU A 22 11.31 -0.76 -8.56
CA GLU A 22 12.22 0.36 -8.33
C GLU A 22 13.25 -0.02 -7.26
N GLU A 23 14.52 -0.04 -7.61
CA GLU A 23 15.59 -0.28 -6.64
C GLU A 23 16.04 1.02 -5.96
N PRO A 24 16.47 0.97 -4.68
CA PRO A 24 17.06 2.12 -4.00
C PRO A 24 18.43 2.46 -4.60
N ASP A 25 18.91 3.67 -4.31
CA ASP A 25 20.22 4.14 -4.80
C ASP A 25 21.40 3.53 -3.99
N GLN A 26 21.11 2.86 -2.89
CA GLN A 26 22.04 2.20 -1.97
C GLN A 26 21.67 0.73 -1.79
N ALA A 27 22.45 -0.02 -1.02
CA ALA A 27 22.12 -1.41 -0.69
C ALA A 27 20.72 -1.50 -0.07
N ALA A 28 19.89 -2.42 -0.58
CA ALA A 28 18.53 -2.58 -0.11
C ALA A 28 18.49 -3.09 1.34
N VAL A 29 17.68 -2.47 2.18
CA VAL A 29 17.43 -2.85 3.57
C VAL A 29 16.08 -3.52 3.77
N GLY A 30 15.23 -3.53 2.75
CA GLY A 30 13.90 -4.12 2.77
C GLY A 30 13.26 -4.15 1.39
N ILE A 31 12.09 -4.77 1.32
CA ILE A 31 11.22 -4.79 0.14
C ILE A 31 9.88 -4.19 0.50
N ALA A 32 9.20 -3.59 -0.48
CA ALA A 32 7.87 -3.04 -0.27
C ALA A 32 6.96 -3.27 -1.47
N LEU A 33 5.73 -3.70 -1.21
CA LEU A 33 4.64 -3.72 -2.19
C LEU A 33 3.70 -2.55 -1.92
N VAL A 34 3.39 -1.74 -2.95
CA VAL A 34 2.49 -0.59 -2.82
C VAL A 34 1.27 -0.76 -3.70
N CYS A 35 0.11 -0.86 -3.05
CA CYS A 35 -1.21 -1.06 -3.66
C CYS A 35 -1.89 0.28 -3.99
N HIS A 36 -2.44 0.40 -5.21
CA HIS A 36 -3.07 1.63 -5.67
C HIS A 36 -4.55 1.78 -5.24
N PRO A 37 -5.16 2.99 -5.37
CA PRO A 37 -6.56 3.21 -4.99
C PRO A 37 -7.54 2.52 -5.94
N HIS A 38 -8.84 2.74 -5.72
CA HIS A 38 -9.93 1.99 -6.35
C HIS A 38 -9.84 1.97 -7.89
N PRO A 39 -9.79 0.77 -8.52
CA PRO A 39 -9.60 0.62 -9.97
C PRO A 39 -10.63 1.38 -10.81
N GLN A 40 -11.90 1.28 -10.43
CA GLN A 40 -13.00 1.91 -11.17
C GLN A 40 -13.13 3.43 -10.94
N HIS A 41 -12.35 4.00 -10.02
CA HIS A 41 -12.35 5.45 -9.74
C HIS A 41 -11.03 6.10 -10.19
N GLY A 42 -10.45 5.61 -11.28
CA GLY A 42 -9.22 6.14 -11.87
C GLY A 42 -7.94 5.78 -11.09
N GLY A 43 -8.02 4.78 -10.20
CA GLY A 43 -6.86 4.27 -9.47
C GLY A 43 -5.88 3.56 -10.39
N THR A 44 -4.61 3.92 -10.30
CA THR A 44 -3.49 3.28 -11.00
C THR A 44 -2.23 3.30 -10.15
N MET A 45 -1.23 2.48 -10.48
CA MET A 45 0.09 2.52 -9.86
C MET A 45 0.83 3.86 -10.04
N HIS A 46 0.35 4.72 -10.94
CA HIS A 46 0.90 6.06 -11.22
C HIS A 46 0.21 7.16 -10.41
N ASN A 47 -0.80 6.85 -9.59
CA ASN A 47 -1.46 7.82 -8.72
C ASN A 47 -0.43 8.60 -7.90
N LYS A 48 -0.62 9.92 -7.77
CA LYS A 48 0.35 10.82 -7.09
C LYS A 48 0.67 10.41 -5.64
N VAL A 49 -0.32 9.91 -4.90
CA VAL A 49 -0.12 9.45 -3.51
C VAL A 49 0.68 8.15 -3.50
N VAL A 50 0.32 7.18 -4.35
CA VAL A 50 1.06 5.92 -4.54
C VAL A 50 2.51 6.18 -4.91
N PHE A 51 2.75 7.12 -5.83
CA PHE A 51 4.10 7.53 -6.23
C PHE A 51 4.90 8.10 -5.05
N ARG A 52 4.29 8.96 -4.21
CA ARG A 52 4.96 9.56 -3.04
C ARG A 52 5.27 8.51 -1.96
N VAL A 53 4.36 7.58 -1.71
CA VAL A 53 4.60 6.45 -0.80
C VAL A 53 5.76 5.58 -1.30
N ALA A 54 5.71 5.18 -2.58
CA ALA A 54 6.78 4.39 -3.19
C ALA A 54 8.14 5.11 -3.16
N LYS A 55 8.16 6.41 -3.47
CA LYS A 55 9.36 7.23 -3.43
C LYS A 55 9.93 7.34 -2.01
N GLY A 56 9.08 7.51 -0.99
CA GLY A 56 9.50 7.54 0.41
C GLY A 56 10.13 6.21 0.84
N LEU A 57 9.49 5.08 0.53
CA LEU A 57 10.02 3.74 0.80
C LEU A 57 11.35 3.47 0.07
N ARG A 58 11.47 3.87 -1.20
CA ARG A 58 12.72 3.75 -1.94
C ARG A 58 13.85 4.60 -1.31
N ARG A 59 13.55 5.84 -0.90
CA ARG A 59 14.51 6.73 -0.22
C ARG A 59 14.94 6.18 1.15
N SER A 60 14.10 5.41 1.82
CA SER A 60 14.43 4.70 3.06
C SER A 60 15.12 3.34 2.81
N GLY A 61 15.52 3.04 1.57
CA GLY A 61 16.33 1.86 1.22
C GLY A 61 15.54 0.63 0.83
N HIS A 62 14.24 0.73 0.53
CA HIS A 62 13.47 -0.43 0.08
C HIS A 62 13.52 -0.60 -1.44
N VAL A 63 13.57 -1.85 -1.90
CA VAL A 63 13.13 -2.21 -3.25
C VAL A 63 11.62 -2.14 -3.27
N VAL A 64 11.05 -1.35 -4.18
CA VAL A 64 9.61 -1.08 -4.19
C VAL A 64 8.96 -1.62 -5.46
N MET A 65 7.93 -2.44 -5.31
CA MET A 65 7.06 -2.84 -6.40
C MET A 65 5.74 -2.10 -6.32
N ARG A 66 5.33 -1.51 -7.45
CA ARG A 66 3.99 -1.02 -7.72
C ARG A 66 3.42 -1.79 -8.90
N PHE A 67 2.14 -2.05 -8.92
CA PHE A 67 1.48 -2.78 -10.01
C PHE A 67 0.08 -2.23 -10.25
N ASN A 68 -0.48 -2.52 -11.40
CA ASN A 68 -1.88 -2.25 -11.71
C ASN A 68 -2.72 -3.50 -11.48
N TYR A 69 -3.82 -3.37 -10.71
CA TYR A 69 -4.80 -4.44 -10.57
C TYR A 69 -5.40 -4.83 -11.92
N ARG A 70 -6.04 -5.99 -11.97
CA ARG A 70 -6.79 -6.48 -13.13
C ARG A 70 -7.71 -5.41 -13.71
N GLY A 71 -7.77 -5.32 -15.05
CA GLY A 71 -8.58 -4.36 -15.77
C GLY A 71 -8.09 -2.91 -15.74
N VAL A 72 -6.88 -2.64 -15.19
CA VAL A 72 -6.31 -1.28 -15.13
C VAL A 72 -5.14 -1.16 -16.11
N ASN A 73 -5.18 -0.15 -16.97
CA ASN A 73 -4.16 0.13 -18.01
C ASN A 73 -3.79 -1.12 -18.83
N LEU A 74 -2.54 -1.61 -18.73
CA LEU A 74 -2.05 -2.78 -19.46
C LEU A 74 -2.29 -4.11 -18.73
N SER A 75 -2.91 -4.09 -17.55
CA SER A 75 -3.34 -5.30 -16.85
C SER A 75 -4.62 -5.85 -17.43
N GLU A 76 -4.65 -7.15 -17.68
CA GLU A 76 -5.79 -7.87 -18.21
C GLU A 76 -6.84 -8.19 -17.13
N GLY A 77 -8.00 -8.72 -17.56
CA GLY A 77 -9.11 -9.06 -16.67
C GLY A 77 -10.07 -7.91 -16.41
N ALA A 78 -10.86 -8.03 -15.35
CA ALA A 78 -11.86 -7.05 -14.95
C ALA A 78 -11.95 -6.96 -13.42
N TYR A 79 -12.41 -5.81 -12.90
CA TYR A 79 -12.61 -5.56 -11.47
C TYR A 79 -13.46 -6.66 -10.82
N ALA A 80 -13.00 -7.19 -9.70
CA ALA A 80 -13.58 -8.33 -8.97
C ALA A 80 -13.86 -8.03 -7.50
N HIS A 81 -14.38 -6.84 -7.21
CA HIS A 81 -14.93 -6.41 -5.92
C HIS A 81 -13.99 -6.55 -4.72
N GLY A 82 -12.68 -6.50 -4.96
CA GLY A 82 -11.65 -6.54 -3.93
C GLY A 82 -11.08 -7.93 -3.64
N GLU A 83 -11.77 -9.02 -4.03
CA GLU A 83 -11.25 -10.37 -3.85
C GLU A 83 -10.20 -10.69 -4.93
N GLY A 84 -10.53 -10.46 -6.19
CA GLY A 84 -9.57 -10.65 -7.26
C GLY A 84 -8.37 -9.70 -7.17
N GLU A 85 -8.59 -8.46 -6.76
CA GLU A 85 -7.51 -7.48 -6.53
C GLU A 85 -6.58 -7.91 -5.38
N LEU A 86 -7.11 -8.61 -4.37
CA LEU A 86 -6.31 -9.22 -3.32
C LEU A 86 -5.43 -10.36 -3.86
N ASP A 87 -5.97 -11.18 -4.77
CA ASP A 87 -5.19 -12.25 -5.43
C ASP A 87 -4.10 -11.67 -6.35
N ASP A 88 -4.40 -10.59 -7.09
CA ASP A 88 -3.41 -9.87 -7.89
C ASP A 88 -2.26 -9.35 -7.02
N ALA A 89 -2.59 -8.78 -5.86
CA ALA A 89 -1.59 -8.29 -4.91
C ALA A 89 -0.72 -9.42 -4.34
N ARG A 90 -1.29 -10.61 -4.10
CA ARG A 90 -0.53 -11.80 -3.68
C ARG A 90 0.48 -12.23 -4.74
N VAL A 91 0.07 -12.28 -6.02
CA VAL A 91 0.99 -12.59 -7.12
C VAL A 91 2.14 -11.59 -7.20
N ALA A 92 1.84 -10.29 -7.10
CA ALA A 92 2.88 -9.25 -7.10
C ALA A 92 3.84 -9.42 -5.92
N LEU A 93 3.32 -9.77 -4.75
CA LEU A 93 4.12 -10.04 -3.57
C LEU A 93 4.99 -11.29 -3.72
N ASP A 94 4.46 -12.39 -4.26
CA ASP A 94 5.20 -13.65 -4.45
C ASP A 94 6.40 -13.44 -5.38
N VAL A 95 6.24 -12.64 -6.44
CA VAL A 95 7.34 -12.28 -7.34
C VAL A 95 8.40 -11.44 -6.60
N LEU A 96 7.98 -10.49 -5.77
CA LEU A 96 8.89 -9.65 -4.98
C LEU A 96 9.67 -10.48 -3.95
N LEU A 97 9.00 -11.36 -3.21
CA LEU A 97 9.62 -12.27 -2.24
C LEU A 97 10.58 -13.27 -2.90
N SER A 98 10.21 -13.80 -4.08
CA SER A 98 11.08 -14.71 -4.84
C SER A 98 12.38 -14.03 -5.30
N ARG A 99 12.32 -12.74 -5.66
CA ARG A 99 13.52 -11.98 -6.08
C ARG A 99 14.39 -11.55 -4.90
N TYR A 100 13.81 -11.33 -3.72
CA TYR A 100 14.50 -10.78 -2.54
C TYR A 100 14.10 -11.52 -1.24
N PRO A 101 14.37 -12.83 -1.16
CA PRO A 101 13.83 -13.69 -0.08
C PRO A 101 14.38 -13.37 1.32
N ALA A 102 15.53 -12.68 1.40
CA ALA A 102 16.19 -12.39 2.68
C ALA A 102 15.84 -10.99 3.25
N LEU A 103 15.11 -10.17 2.49
CA LEU A 103 14.81 -8.81 2.90
C LEU A 103 13.46 -8.71 3.64
N PRO A 104 13.38 -7.93 4.73
CA PRO A 104 12.13 -7.73 5.45
C PRO A 104 11.10 -7.01 4.60
N LEU A 105 9.83 -7.46 4.71
CA LEU A 105 8.71 -6.98 3.94
C LEU A 105 7.99 -5.81 4.62
N THR A 106 7.68 -4.77 3.85
CA THR A 106 6.68 -3.74 4.17
C THR A 106 5.54 -3.82 3.15
N LEU A 107 4.30 -3.87 3.62
CA LEU A 107 3.12 -3.69 2.77
C LEU A 107 2.63 -2.25 2.89
N ALA A 108 2.25 -1.65 1.78
CA ALA A 108 1.69 -0.30 1.78
C ALA A 108 0.55 -0.19 0.78
N GLY A 109 -0.33 0.78 0.99
CA GLY A 109 -1.38 1.05 0.03
C GLY A 109 -2.10 2.36 0.31
N PHE A 110 -2.74 2.90 -0.73
CA PHE A 110 -3.54 4.11 -0.64
C PHE A 110 -5.02 3.81 -0.88
N SER A 111 -5.90 4.36 -0.04
CA SER A 111 -7.35 4.25 -0.17
C SER A 111 -7.80 2.77 -0.23
N PHE A 112 -8.49 2.33 -1.27
CA PHE A 112 -8.81 0.91 -1.51
C PHE A 112 -7.56 0.01 -1.37
N GLY A 113 -6.40 0.46 -1.90
CA GLY A 113 -5.14 -0.28 -1.76
C GLY A 113 -4.65 -0.40 -0.32
N SER A 114 -4.97 0.54 0.57
CA SER A 114 -4.67 0.43 1.99
C SER A 114 -5.43 -0.72 2.66
N ARG A 115 -6.71 -0.92 2.26
CA ARG A 115 -7.51 -2.06 2.70
C ARG A 115 -6.95 -3.39 2.18
N ILE A 116 -6.51 -3.45 0.90
CA ILE A 116 -5.87 -4.64 0.34
C ILE A 116 -4.59 -4.97 1.11
N ALA A 117 -3.71 -3.99 1.33
CA ALA A 117 -2.46 -4.19 2.08
C ALA A 117 -2.71 -4.69 3.52
N LEU A 118 -3.71 -4.13 4.22
CA LEU A 118 -4.10 -4.56 5.56
C LEU A 118 -4.69 -5.97 5.56
N ARG A 119 -5.56 -6.33 4.60
CA ARG A 119 -6.10 -7.69 4.46
C ARG A 119 -5.01 -8.72 4.24
N MET A 120 -3.98 -8.39 3.44
CA MET A 120 -2.82 -9.27 3.24
C MET A 120 -1.98 -9.43 4.51
N GLY A 121 -1.65 -8.31 5.15
CA GLY A 121 -0.75 -8.30 6.31
C GLY A 121 -1.39 -8.86 7.59
N CYS A 122 -2.72 -8.75 7.74
CA CYS A 122 -3.46 -9.20 8.90
C CYS A 122 -4.15 -10.57 8.70
N ALA A 123 -3.89 -11.27 7.60
CA ALA A 123 -4.47 -12.59 7.35
C ALA A 123 -3.94 -13.61 8.36
N PRO A 124 -4.82 -14.42 9.00
CA PRO A 124 -4.39 -15.45 9.95
C PRO A 124 -3.47 -16.49 9.28
N GLY A 125 -2.36 -16.85 9.95
CA GLY A 125 -1.40 -17.82 9.44
C GLY A 125 -0.65 -17.42 8.17
N GLY A 126 -0.79 -16.15 7.76
CA GLY A 126 -0.20 -15.60 6.55
C GLY A 126 1.20 -15.03 6.75
N LEU A 127 1.51 -14.05 5.94
CA LEU A 127 2.76 -13.30 5.97
C LEU A 127 2.97 -12.60 7.32
N ALA A 128 4.22 -12.48 7.73
CA ALA A 128 4.62 -11.65 8.86
C ALA A 128 5.40 -10.42 8.35
N PRO A 129 4.76 -9.44 7.71
CA PRO A 129 5.46 -8.24 7.28
C PRO A 129 5.97 -7.49 8.51
N ARG A 130 7.09 -6.79 8.35
CA ARG A 130 7.62 -5.89 9.38
C ARG A 130 6.59 -4.85 9.79
N ARG A 131 5.77 -4.39 8.82
CA ARG A 131 4.67 -3.44 9.03
C ARG A 131 3.72 -3.37 7.84
N VAL A 132 2.53 -2.81 8.09
CA VAL A 132 1.61 -2.37 7.05
C VAL A 132 1.41 -0.86 7.16
N ILE A 133 1.58 -0.12 6.06
CA ILE A 133 1.36 1.34 5.97
C ILE A 133 0.06 1.57 5.20
N ALA A 134 -0.98 1.97 5.90
CA ALA A 134 -2.31 2.26 5.35
C ALA A 134 -2.46 3.78 5.18
N VAL A 135 -2.41 4.27 3.95
CA VAL A 135 -2.54 5.69 3.62
C VAL A 135 -3.95 5.98 3.13
N GLY A 136 -4.61 7.00 3.70
CA GLY A 136 -5.96 7.38 3.32
C GLY A 136 -6.95 6.23 3.50
N PHE A 137 -6.98 5.58 4.66
CA PHE A 137 -7.83 4.41 4.91
C PHE A 137 -9.31 4.81 4.91
N PRO A 138 -10.14 4.25 4.01
CA PRO A 138 -11.55 4.63 3.93
C PRO A 138 -12.40 3.87 4.95
N THR A 139 -13.15 4.61 5.76
CA THR A 139 -14.03 4.06 6.82
C THR A 139 -15.37 3.55 6.31
N VAL A 140 -15.67 3.79 5.03
CA VAL A 140 -16.90 3.30 4.37
C VAL A 140 -16.99 1.77 4.32
N TYR A 141 -15.84 1.07 4.26
CA TYR A 141 -15.80 -0.38 4.29
C TYR A 141 -16.08 -0.90 5.71
N LYS A 142 -17.23 -1.53 5.92
CA LYS A 142 -17.65 -2.03 7.25
C LYS A 142 -17.08 -3.41 7.58
N ASP A 143 -16.70 -4.20 6.56
CA ASP A 143 -16.00 -5.48 6.74
C ASP A 143 -14.52 -5.22 7.12
N ARG A 144 -14.25 -5.27 8.43
CA ARG A 144 -12.95 -4.92 9.05
C ARG A 144 -12.49 -5.93 10.10
N ALA A 145 -13.20 -7.06 10.26
CA ALA A 145 -12.88 -8.07 11.27
C ALA A 145 -11.44 -8.61 11.19
N PHE A 146 -10.79 -8.50 10.00
CA PHE A 146 -9.38 -8.86 9.83
C PHE A 146 -8.42 -7.97 10.65
N LEU A 147 -8.86 -6.81 11.14
CA LEU A 147 -8.06 -5.93 12.00
C LEU A 147 -8.09 -6.31 13.48
N ASP A 148 -9.12 -7.04 13.93
CA ASP A 148 -9.40 -7.27 15.36
C ASP A 148 -8.33 -8.13 16.04
N ASN A 149 -7.73 -9.06 15.31
CA ASN A 149 -6.70 -9.98 15.82
C ASN A 149 -5.36 -9.82 15.08
N CYS A 150 -5.09 -8.67 14.49
CA CYS A 150 -3.88 -8.41 13.74
C CYS A 150 -2.72 -8.06 14.68
N GLY A 151 -1.74 -8.95 14.80
CA GLY A 151 -0.51 -8.72 15.56
C GLY A 151 0.61 -8.00 14.78
N VAL A 152 0.39 -7.69 13.49
CA VAL A 152 1.37 -7.00 12.66
C VAL A 152 1.36 -5.50 12.98
N PRO A 153 2.53 -4.82 13.06
CA PRO A 153 2.60 -3.37 13.19
C PRO A 153 1.87 -2.64 12.05
N ARG A 154 0.90 -1.80 12.39
CA ARG A 154 0.07 -1.03 11.43
C ARG A 154 0.27 0.45 11.65
N VAL A 155 0.58 1.15 10.57
CA VAL A 155 0.70 2.61 10.56
C VAL A 155 -0.37 3.17 9.65
N PHE A 156 -1.27 3.95 10.20
CA PHE A 156 -2.28 4.70 9.45
C PHE A 156 -1.75 6.12 9.22
N ILE A 157 -1.72 6.58 7.97
CA ILE A 157 -1.38 7.96 7.63
C ILE A 157 -2.60 8.58 6.96
N GLN A 158 -3.18 9.60 7.57
CA GLN A 158 -4.46 10.15 7.14
C GLN A 158 -4.42 11.66 7.01
N SER A 159 -5.13 12.20 6.01
CA SER A 159 -5.38 13.64 5.91
C SER A 159 -6.42 14.08 6.94
N THR A 160 -6.21 15.23 7.58
CA THR A 160 -7.18 15.82 8.53
C THR A 160 -8.51 16.22 7.87
N ARG A 161 -8.54 16.32 6.52
CA ARG A 161 -9.74 16.65 5.72
C ARG A 161 -10.09 15.57 4.72
N ASP A 162 -9.88 14.32 5.11
CA ASP A 162 -10.22 13.16 4.27
C ASP A 162 -11.72 12.86 4.36
N GLN A 163 -12.43 13.03 3.25
CA GLN A 163 -13.88 12.78 3.19
C GLN A 163 -14.25 11.29 3.17
N TYR A 164 -13.31 10.38 2.90
CA TYR A 164 -13.55 8.93 2.90
C TYR A 164 -13.16 8.25 4.20
N GLY A 165 -12.37 8.90 5.03
CA GLY A 165 -11.97 8.46 6.36
C GLY A 165 -11.82 9.67 7.28
N PRO A 166 -12.94 10.35 7.62
CA PRO A 166 -12.90 11.55 8.44
C PRO A 166 -12.39 11.26 9.85
N VAL A 167 -11.86 12.29 10.50
CA VAL A 167 -11.24 12.21 11.84
C VAL A 167 -12.19 11.54 12.84
N GLU A 168 -13.46 11.93 12.82
CA GLU A 168 -14.50 11.49 13.73
C GLU A 168 -14.81 9.98 13.63
N GLU A 169 -14.52 9.38 12.49
CA GLU A 169 -14.70 7.95 12.25
C GLU A 169 -13.42 7.15 12.40
N LEU A 170 -12.29 7.67 11.86
CA LEU A 170 -11.03 6.93 11.84
C LEU A 170 -10.33 6.91 13.19
N GLN A 171 -10.32 8.03 13.93
CA GLN A 171 -9.64 8.09 15.22
C GLN A 171 -10.17 7.03 16.20
N PRO A 172 -11.50 6.97 16.50
CA PRO A 172 -12.01 5.96 17.41
C PRO A 172 -11.86 4.53 16.88
N LEU A 173 -11.91 4.34 15.55
CA LEU A 173 -11.65 3.04 14.95
C LEU A 173 -10.21 2.57 15.27
N VAL A 174 -9.22 3.42 15.01
CA VAL A 174 -7.81 3.04 15.24
C VAL A 174 -7.54 2.89 16.74
N ASP A 175 -8.11 3.74 17.59
CA ASP A 175 -7.96 3.65 19.05
C ASP A 175 -8.45 2.30 19.59
N ALA A 176 -9.51 1.75 19.02
CA ALA A 176 -10.08 0.44 19.41
C ALA A 176 -9.27 -0.77 18.92
N LEU A 177 -8.36 -0.61 17.94
CA LEU A 177 -7.57 -1.73 17.44
C LEU A 177 -6.53 -2.21 18.47
N PRO A 178 -6.15 -3.50 18.47
CA PRO A 178 -5.05 -4.00 19.30
C PRO A 178 -3.71 -3.38 18.88
N GLU A 179 -2.73 -3.38 19.79
CA GLU A 179 -1.34 -3.01 19.47
C GLU A 179 -0.63 -4.13 18.65
N PRO A 180 0.43 -3.81 17.90
CA PRO A 180 1.03 -2.48 17.70
C PRO A 180 0.36 -1.69 16.57
N LYS A 181 0.02 -0.44 16.86
CA LYS A 181 -0.60 0.48 15.90
C LYS A 181 -0.06 1.90 16.06
N GLN A 182 -0.16 2.70 14.99
CA GLN A 182 0.17 4.13 15.00
C GLN A 182 -0.78 4.86 14.06
N LEU A 183 -1.23 6.05 14.44
CA LEU A 183 -1.99 6.96 13.58
C LEU A 183 -1.24 8.28 13.44
N ILE A 184 -1.00 8.69 12.19
CA ILE A 184 -0.32 9.92 11.83
C ILE A 184 -1.28 10.79 11.04
N TRP A 185 -1.63 11.95 11.58
CA TRP A 185 -2.43 12.95 10.90
C TRP A 185 -1.55 13.91 10.11
N ILE A 186 -1.95 14.20 8.87
CA ILE A 186 -1.30 15.20 8.01
C ILE A 186 -2.33 16.27 7.69
N ASP A 187 -2.02 17.54 7.96
CA ASP A 187 -2.87 18.65 7.58
C ASP A 187 -2.81 18.85 6.06
N ALA A 188 -3.73 18.21 5.35
CA ALA A 188 -3.89 18.29 3.91
C ALA A 188 -5.32 18.68 3.53
N GLN A 189 -5.54 19.11 2.29
CA GLN A 189 -6.80 19.68 1.87
C GLN A 189 -7.87 18.63 1.56
N ASP A 190 -7.47 17.40 1.24
CA ASP A 190 -8.37 16.34 0.78
C ASP A 190 -7.77 14.93 1.00
N HIS A 191 -8.53 13.91 0.60
CA HIS A 191 -8.11 12.51 0.56
C HIS A 191 -6.79 12.25 -0.19
N PHE A 192 -6.51 13.08 -1.21
CA PHE A 192 -5.33 12.94 -2.07
C PHE A 192 -4.10 13.71 -1.55
N PHE A 193 -4.16 14.17 -0.31
CA PHE A 193 -3.09 14.93 0.34
C PHE A 193 -2.68 16.19 -0.45
N ALA A 194 -3.64 16.87 -1.04
CA ALA A 194 -3.38 18.13 -1.75
C ALA A 194 -2.72 19.15 -0.80
N GLY A 195 -1.62 19.76 -1.27
CA GLY A 195 -0.82 20.70 -0.47
C GLY A 195 0.19 20.05 0.48
N ALA A 196 0.14 18.70 0.72
CA ALA A 196 0.95 18.03 1.73
C ALA A 196 1.64 16.74 1.25
N LEU A 197 1.76 16.54 -0.07
CA LEU A 197 2.38 15.33 -0.63
C LEU A 197 3.86 15.14 -0.22
N GLU A 198 4.59 16.22 0.02
CA GLU A 198 5.97 16.15 0.52
C GLU A 198 6.01 15.71 1.98
N GLN A 199 5.09 16.23 2.81
CA GLN A 199 4.96 15.81 4.21
C GLN A 199 4.57 14.32 4.31
N LEU A 200 3.71 13.82 3.41
CA LEU A 200 3.42 12.40 3.31
C LEU A 200 4.68 11.58 2.99
N GLU A 201 5.46 11.99 1.97
CA GLU A 201 6.72 11.32 1.60
C GLU A 201 7.68 11.29 2.79
N GLU A 202 7.89 12.41 3.48
CA GLU A 202 8.76 12.50 4.67
C GLU A 202 8.26 11.61 5.82
N SER A 203 6.95 11.53 6.04
CA SER A 203 6.37 10.63 7.05
C SER A 203 6.69 9.17 6.74
N VAL A 204 6.60 8.76 5.48
CA VAL A 204 6.96 7.40 5.05
C VAL A 204 8.46 7.12 5.22
N ILE A 205 9.34 8.09 4.90
CA ILE A 205 10.79 7.95 5.08
C ILE A 205 11.15 7.68 6.56
N ARG A 206 10.50 8.38 7.50
CA ARG A 206 10.75 8.22 8.94
C ARG A 206 10.34 6.85 9.49
N LEU A 207 9.53 6.11 8.78
CA LEU A 207 9.13 4.75 9.14
C LEU A 207 10.14 3.68 8.69
N GLY A 208 11.06 4.01 7.79
CA GLY A 208 12.00 3.13 7.10
C GLY A 208 13.09 2.49 7.91
#